data_609d3255879ce410da96b9dedc25631e
#
_entry.id   609d3255879ce410da96b9dedc25631e
#
_cell.length_a   1.000
_cell.length_b   1.000
_cell.length_c   1.000
_cell.angle_alpha   90.00
_cell.angle_beta   90.00
_cell.angle_gamma   90.00
#
_symmetry.space_group_name_H-M   'P 1'
#
loop_
_entity.id
_entity.type
_entity.pdbx_description
1 polymer ?
#
loop_
_entity_poly.entity_id
_entity_poly.type
_entity_poly.pdbx_seq_one_letter_code
_entity_poly.pdbx_strand_id
1 'polypeptide(L)'
;MTWKSGTESTVRGYKFTYDGLDRLLNATYGETAGINANTDRFSENVTAYDKNGNIKTLQRYGQTGASTYGLIDNLTFTLGGNQLTRVDDAVATSAYNNGFEFKDGVKQANEYNYDSNGNLTKDLNKGITNISYNCLNLPSVVTFSDGSTVTYTYAADGTKLKTVHKTGSTTTTTDYCGNVVYENGVQKLLLTDEGYVTLSDSKYHYYLKDHQGNNRVVINQSGTVEETNHYYPFGGVFASAGNVQPYKYNGKEYDGKKGLNWYDYGARMYDAALGRFMTVDPLAEKYYPMSPYGYCLNNPIKFIDADGRLPRIYIERKGFGHAFVTVGNGDNTIVYTYGRYGELGKDKSSARNTSPTGEGVLIKLTGRDAISFIQDQMLANEAVGYEFTKGSDELVSKHFDKQLDNSNKIPQKGKYAGKENAKVIDEYNLFINNCATTSIKGIQEGVKKDLDLKDSKAPASLGDRLKVMSKEDEHSIRRITYNEIKKEFNLHGAGTKW
;
A
#
# COMPACT_ATOMS: atom_id res chain seq x y z
N MET A 1 13.03 8.87 14.73
CA MET A 1 12.11 7.75 15.07
C MET A 1 12.83 6.77 15.99
N THR A 2 12.19 6.33 17.09
CA THR A 2 12.76 5.34 18.01
C THR A 2 11.77 4.21 18.28
N TRP A 3 12.27 3.01 18.58
CA TRP A 3 11.43 1.86 18.93
C TRP A 3 12.15 0.88 19.86
N LYS A 4 11.37 0.04 20.51
CA LYS A 4 11.75 -1.21 21.15
C LYS A 4 10.84 -2.30 20.61
N SER A 5 11.33 -3.51 20.43
CA SER A 5 10.54 -4.63 19.93
C SER A 5 10.57 -5.80 20.92
N GLY A 6 9.41 -6.35 21.22
CA GLY A 6 9.26 -7.49 22.11
C GLY A 6 9.83 -7.21 23.52
N THR A 7 10.68 -8.10 24.00
CA THR A 7 11.32 -8.02 25.33
C THR A 7 12.70 -7.34 25.31
N GLU A 8 13.09 -6.73 24.18
CA GLU A 8 14.39 -6.07 24.06
C GLU A 8 14.53 -4.90 25.04
N SER A 9 15.70 -4.79 25.69
CA SER A 9 16.05 -3.61 26.48
C SER A 9 16.59 -2.46 25.62
N THR A 10 17.14 -2.76 24.45
CA THR A 10 17.77 -1.81 23.55
C THR A 10 16.74 -0.89 22.90
N VAL A 11 16.91 0.42 23.09
CA VAL A 11 16.22 1.43 22.29
C VAL A 11 16.97 1.60 20.98
N ARG A 12 16.32 1.34 19.86
CA ARG A 12 16.82 1.51 18.49
C ARG A 12 16.18 2.72 17.84
N GLY A 13 16.81 3.29 16.85
CA GLY A 13 16.21 4.40 16.12
C GLY A 13 16.94 4.80 14.86
N TYR A 14 16.30 5.66 14.09
CA TYR A 14 16.86 6.33 12.92
C TYR A 14 16.75 7.84 13.04
N LYS A 15 17.82 8.54 12.59
CA LYS A 15 17.81 9.95 12.22
C LYS A 15 17.78 10.02 10.70
N PHE A 16 16.85 10.82 10.15
CA PHE A 16 16.67 10.93 8.71
C PHE A 16 17.09 12.28 8.19
N THR A 17 17.68 12.29 6.99
CA THR A 17 17.89 13.51 6.20
C THR A 17 17.31 13.31 4.80
N TYR A 18 16.86 14.40 4.21
CA TYR A 18 16.17 14.40 2.92
C TYR A 18 16.77 15.45 2.01
N ASP A 19 16.62 15.27 0.69
CA ASP A 19 16.96 16.30 -0.29
C ASP A 19 15.83 17.33 -0.45
N GLY A 20 16.05 18.31 -1.36
CA GLY A 20 15.07 19.37 -1.64
C GLY A 20 13.75 18.90 -2.28
N LEU A 21 13.65 17.62 -2.68
CA LEU A 21 12.45 16.97 -3.19
C LEU A 21 11.82 15.99 -2.18
N ASP A 22 12.17 16.11 -0.89
CA ASP A 22 11.72 15.23 0.19
C ASP A 22 12.12 13.74 0.02
N ARG A 23 13.12 13.41 -0.82
CA ARG A 23 13.60 12.04 -1.00
C ARG A 23 14.62 11.71 0.11
N LEU A 24 14.57 10.49 0.63
CA LEU A 24 15.45 10.02 1.70
C LEU A 24 16.91 10.00 1.21
N LEU A 25 17.80 10.72 1.91
CA LEU A 25 19.25 10.65 1.70
C LEU A 25 19.91 9.73 2.71
N ASN A 26 19.72 10.01 4.01
CA ASN A 26 20.35 9.21 5.04
C ASN A 26 19.32 8.74 6.06
N ALA A 27 19.42 7.48 6.42
CA ALA A 27 18.82 6.91 7.60
C ALA A 27 19.93 6.41 8.52
N THR A 28 20.43 7.31 9.35
CA THR A 28 21.50 6.99 10.30
C THR A 28 20.89 6.23 11.46
N TYR A 29 21.25 4.96 11.58
CA TYR A 29 20.87 4.12 12.71
C TYR A 29 21.53 4.59 14.00
N GLY A 30 20.92 4.31 15.11
CA GLY A 30 21.54 4.47 16.41
C GLY A 30 20.76 3.76 17.51
N GLU A 31 21.43 3.56 18.63
CA GLU A 31 20.88 2.97 19.83
C GLU A 31 20.88 3.99 20.97
N THR A 32 20.20 3.69 22.07
CA THR A 32 19.90 4.57 23.21
C THR A 32 18.78 5.59 22.91
N ALA A 33 18.26 6.23 23.93
CA ALA A 33 17.20 7.26 23.76
C ALA A 33 17.63 8.44 22.86
N GLY A 34 18.94 8.75 22.82
CA GLY A 34 19.50 9.81 21.98
C GLY A 34 19.86 9.42 20.57
N ILE A 35 19.74 8.12 20.20
CA ILE A 35 20.17 7.58 18.90
C ILE A 35 21.61 8.04 18.58
N ASN A 36 22.53 7.87 19.52
CA ASN A 36 23.91 8.36 19.44
C ASN A 36 24.98 7.29 19.69
N ALA A 37 24.58 6.04 19.94
CA ALA A 37 25.47 4.90 20.08
C ALA A 37 25.27 3.92 18.91
N ASN A 38 26.33 3.19 18.56
CA ASN A 38 26.28 2.13 17.54
C ASN A 38 25.73 2.59 16.17
N THR A 39 26.11 3.77 15.74
CA THR A 39 25.55 4.47 14.58
C THR A 39 25.89 3.85 13.22
N ASP A 40 26.84 2.92 13.19
CA ASP A 40 27.33 2.19 12.02
C ASP A 40 26.73 0.79 11.85
N ARG A 41 25.77 0.40 12.71
CA ARG A 41 25.29 -0.98 12.70
C ARG A 41 24.32 -1.30 11.59
N PHE A 42 23.31 -0.46 11.37
CA PHE A 42 22.19 -0.74 10.43
C PHE A 42 21.72 0.52 9.69
N SER A 43 22.64 1.41 9.35
CA SER A 43 22.33 2.60 8.55
C SER A 43 22.06 2.23 7.10
N GLU A 44 21.16 2.99 6.45
CA GLU A 44 20.84 2.88 5.02
C GLU A 44 20.84 4.28 4.41
N ASN A 45 21.70 4.50 3.39
CA ASN A 45 21.91 5.81 2.82
C ASN A 45 21.80 5.75 1.29
N VAL A 46 20.99 6.61 0.70
CA VAL A 46 20.95 6.82 -0.74
C VAL A 46 21.80 8.05 -1.04
N THR A 47 22.98 7.81 -1.59
CA THR A 47 23.96 8.87 -1.80
C THR A 47 23.77 9.62 -3.11
N ALA A 48 23.01 9.09 -4.06
CA ALA A 48 22.65 9.78 -5.30
C ALA A 48 21.33 9.27 -5.91
N TYR A 49 20.58 10.21 -6.47
CA TYR A 49 19.43 9.98 -7.35
C TYR A 49 19.68 10.60 -8.72
N ASP A 50 19.04 10.06 -9.75
CA ASP A 50 18.92 10.78 -11.02
C ASP A 50 17.76 11.80 -11.02
N LYS A 51 17.56 12.49 -12.16
CA LYS A 51 16.49 13.50 -12.29
C LYS A 51 15.09 12.91 -12.20
N ASN A 52 14.91 11.63 -12.54
CA ASN A 52 13.62 10.92 -12.47
C ASN A 52 13.40 10.26 -11.11
N GLY A 53 14.31 10.41 -10.15
CA GLY A 53 14.24 9.78 -8.85
C GLY A 53 14.67 8.31 -8.82
N ASN A 54 15.34 7.79 -9.85
CA ASN A 54 15.96 6.49 -9.72
C ASN A 54 17.15 6.56 -8.76
N ILE A 55 17.27 5.57 -7.88
CA ILE A 55 18.46 5.41 -7.03
C ILE A 55 19.66 5.11 -7.92
N LYS A 56 20.73 5.88 -7.76
CA LYS A 56 22.01 5.71 -8.48
C LYS A 56 23.05 5.04 -7.61
N THR A 57 23.05 5.34 -6.32
CA THR A 57 23.98 4.74 -5.36
C THR A 57 23.31 4.59 -4.01
N LEU A 58 23.57 3.45 -3.36
CA LEU A 58 22.99 3.10 -2.07
C LEU A 58 24.02 2.38 -1.20
N GLN A 59 24.11 2.75 0.07
CA GLN A 59 24.96 2.11 1.06
C GLN A 59 24.13 1.52 2.19
N ARG A 60 24.47 0.29 2.63
CA ARG A 60 23.93 -0.32 3.82
C ARG A 60 25.02 -0.79 4.75
N TYR A 61 24.81 -0.55 6.02
CA TYR A 61 25.61 -1.09 7.11
C TYR A 61 24.83 -2.23 7.76
N GLY A 62 25.55 -3.29 8.15
CA GLY A 62 24.97 -4.46 8.76
C GLY A 62 25.95 -5.22 9.61
N GLN A 63 25.50 -6.34 10.14
CA GLN A 63 26.36 -7.23 10.90
C GLN A 63 27.29 -7.99 9.95
N THR A 64 28.60 -7.95 10.19
CA THR A 64 29.65 -8.59 9.40
C THR A 64 30.31 -9.78 10.11
N GLY A 65 29.99 -9.99 11.37
CA GLY A 65 30.46 -11.10 12.20
C GLY A 65 29.67 -11.18 13.50
N ALA A 66 29.96 -12.11 14.37
CA ALA A 66 29.18 -12.35 15.59
C ALA A 66 28.97 -11.10 16.46
N SER A 67 29.96 -10.18 16.48
CA SER A 67 29.91 -8.93 17.24
C SER A 67 30.45 -7.72 16.44
N THR A 68 30.72 -7.89 15.15
CA THR A 68 31.25 -6.84 14.27
C THR A 68 30.18 -6.36 13.32
N TYR A 69 30.26 -5.06 12.98
CA TYR A 69 29.35 -4.36 12.09
C TYR A 69 30.15 -3.51 11.12
N GLY A 70 29.62 -3.25 9.96
CA GLY A 70 30.28 -2.45 8.93
C GLY A 70 29.45 -2.34 7.65
N LEU A 71 30.04 -1.79 6.63
CA LEU A 71 29.44 -1.66 5.30
C LEU A 71 29.27 -3.07 4.70
N ILE A 72 28.04 -3.41 4.32
CA ILE A 72 27.68 -4.68 3.68
C ILE A 72 27.25 -4.50 2.22
N ASP A 73 26.73 -3.32 1.86
CA ASP A 73 26.41 -2.93 0.47
C ASP A 73 26.98 -1.54 0.18
N ASN A 74 27.61 -1.37 -0.99
CA ASN A 74 27.96 -0.08 -1.58
C ASN A 74 27.65 -0.13 -3.08
N LEU A 75 26.35 -0.01 -3.35
CA LEU A 75 25.75 -0.32 -4.64
C LEU A 75 25.84 0.86 -5.59
N THR A 76 26.17 0.56 -6.86
CA THR A 76 26.09 1.47 -8.00
C THR A 76 25.11 0.90 -9.02
N PHE A 77 24.05 1.68 -9.34
CA PHE A 77 22.98 1.29 -10.25
C PHE A 77 23.25 1.87 -11.65
N THR A 78 23.38 1.01 -12.65
CA THR A 78 23.42 1.38 -14.06
C THR A 78 22.04 1.23 -14.67
N LEU A 79 21.56 2.29 -15.32
CA LEU A 79 20.19 2.38 -15.83
C LEU A 79 20.19 2.72 -17.33
N GLY A 80 19.26 2.09 -18.07
CA GLY A 80 18.84 2.50 -19.42
C GLY A 80 17.48 3.22 -19.31
N GLY A 81 17.48 4.56 -19.27
CA GLY A 81 16.30 5.33 -18.89
C GLY A 81 15.91 5.06 -17.43
N ASN A 82 14.70 4.53 -17.19
CA ASN A 82 14.25 4.13 -15.86
C ASN A 82 14.44 2.63 -15.56
N GLN A 83 14.87 1.85 -16.56
CA GLN A 83 15.10 0.41 -16.42
C GLN A 83 16.50 0.16 -15.85
N LEU A 84 16.61 -0.72 -14.88
CA LEU A 84 17.86 -1.16 -14.30
C LEU A 84 18.53 -2.14 -15.27
N THR A 85 19.82 -1.94 -15.59
CA THR A 85 20.58 -2.85 -16.45
C THR A 85 21.62 -3.64 -15.68
N ARG A 86 22.21 -3.01 -14.65
CA ARG A 86 23.26 -3.60 -13.83
C ARG A 86 23.32 -2.98 -12.46
N VAL A 87 23.72 -3.76 -11.45
CA VAL A 87 24.09 -3.28 -10.11
C VAL A 87 25.47 -3.83 -9.77
N ASP A 88 26.36 -2.94 -9.39
CA ASP A 88 27.68 -3.31 -8.88
C ASP A 88 27.75 -3.04 -7.37
N ASP A 89 28.21 -4.02 -6.63
CA ASP A 89 28.59 -3.83 -5.23
C ASP A 89 30.11 -3.73 -5.12
N ALA A 90 30.57 -2.65 -4.51
CA ALA A 90 32.01 -2.44 -4.26
C ALA A 90 32.49 -3.11 -2.96
N VAL A 91 31.60 -3.72 -2.18
CA VAL A 91 31.93 -4.39 -0.92
C VAL A 91 32.04 -5.89 -1.13
N ALA A 92 33.15 -6.45 -0.68
CA ALA A 92 33.35 -7.92 -0.70
C ALA A 92 32.86 -8.62 0.56
N THR A 93 32.50 -7.87 1.61
CA THR A 93 32.09 -8.42 2.91
C THR A 93 30.61 -8.73 2.88
N SER A 94 30.25 -10.00 3.05
CA SER A 94 28.85 -10.43 3.15
C SER A 94 28.28 -10.21 4.54
N ALA A 95 26.96 -10.01 4.60
CA ALA A 95 26.24 -9.97 5.86
C ALA A 95 26.35 -11.30 6.62
N TYR A 96 26.57 -11.18 7.93
CA TYR A 96 26.73 -12.33 8.82
C TYR A 96 25.46 -13.18 8.85
N ASN A 97 25.63 -14.52 8.90
CA ASN A 97 24.54 -15.50 8.96
C ASN A 97 23.47 -15.35 7.85
N ASN A 98 23.88 -15.05 6.61
CA ASN A 98 22.93 -14.81 5.53
C ASN A 98 21.95 -13.67 5.83
N GLY A 99 22.39 -12.65 6.56
CA GLY A 99 21.61 -11.44 6.80
C GLY A 99 21.19 -10.77 5.51
N PHE A 100 20.30 -9.81 5.63
CA PHE A 100 19.82 -9.05 4.48
C PHE A 100 20.95 -8.22 3.86
N GLU A 101 21.20 -8.41 2.57
CA GLU A 101 22.12 -7.66 1.73
C GLU A 101 21.74 -7.84 0.26
N PHE A 102 22.31 -7.04 -0.64
CA PHE A 102 22.32 -7.31 -2.06
C PHE A 102 23.37 -8.39 -2.37
N LYS A 103 23.02 -9.37 -3.20
CA LYS A 103 23.96 -10.43 -3.63
C LYS A 103 24.44 -10.13 -5.05
N ASP A 104 25.61 -9.54 -5.20
CA ASP A 104 26.26 -9.28 -6.48
C ASP A 104 26.95 -10.55 -7.01
N GLY A 105 26.14 -11.47 -7.52
CA GLY A 105 26.60 -12.79 -8.00
C GLY A 105 27.11 -12.80 -9.43
N VAL A 106 26.85 -11.75 -10.21
CA VAL A 106 27.14 -11.70 -11.66
C VAL A 106 27.69 -10.34 -12.06
N LYS A 107 28.76 -10.35 -12.86
CA LYS A 107 29.42 -9.14 -13.38
C LYS A 107 29.24 -9.05 -14.90
N GLN A 108 28.04 -8.73 -15.36
CA GLN A 108 27.72 -8.59 -16.80
C GLN A 108 27.15 -7.20 -17.11
N ALA A 109 27.23 -6.79 -18.37
CA ALA A 109 26.69 -5.49 -18.80
C ALA A 109 25.16 -5.39 -18.67
N ASN A 110 24.45 -6.52 -18.86
CA ASN A 110 22.99 -6.62 -18.81
C ASN A 110 22.59 -7.76 -17.87
N GLU A 111 22.54 -7.46 -16.57
CA GLU A 111 22.10 -8.40 -15.51
C GLU A 111 20.58 -8.46 -15.43
N TYR A 112 19.93 -7.38 -15.83
CA TYR A 112 18.48 -7.17 -15.82
C TYR A 112 17.97 -6.93 -17.22
N ASN A 113 16.88 -7.57 -17.62
CA ASN A 113 16.21 -7.34 -18.89
C ASN A 113 14.71 -7.10 -18.66
N TYR A 114 14.07 -6.45 -19.63
CA TYR A 114 12.66 -6.09 -19.56
C TYR A 114 11.95 -6.43 -20.86
N ASP A 115 10.64 -6.69 -20.77
CA ASP A 115 9.77 -6.81 -21.94
C ASP A 115 9.34 -5.43 -22.49
N SER A 116 8.54 -5.44 -23.56
CA SER A 116 8.02 -4.20 -24.18
C SER A 116 7.07 -3.40 -23.29
N ASN A 117 6.49 -4.04 -22.26
CA ASN A 117 5.63 -3.39 -21.27
C ASN A 117 6.44 -2.80 -20.10
N GLY A 118 7.75 -3.01 -20.09
CA GLY A 118 8.65 -2.61 -19.01
C GLY A 118 8.62 -3.53 -17.79
N ASN A 119 8.15 -4.76 -17.92
CA ASN A 119 8.21 -5.76 -16.86
C ASN A 119 9.58 -6.43 -16.84
N LEU A 120 10.18 -6.62 -15.67
CA LEU A 120 11.45 -7.31 -15.50
C LEU A 120 11.33 -8.78 -15.96
N THR A 121 12.13 -9.17 -16.94
CA THR A 121 12.12 -10.56 -17.45
C THR A 121 13.30 -11.39 -16.99
N LYS A 122 14.35 -10.75 -16.45
CA LYS A 122 15.59 -11.41 -16.05
C LYS A 122 16.25 -10.65 -14.89
N ASP A 123 16.76 -11.40 -13.91
CA ASP A 123 17.59 -10.92 -12.80
C ASP A 123 18.66 -11.97 -12.50
N LEU A 124 19.85 -11.77 -13.04
CA LEU A 124 20.94 -12.74 -12.92
C LEU A 124 21.50 -12.82 -11.52
N ASN A 125 21.45 -11.73 -10.74
CA ASN A 125 21.95 -11.73 -9.37
C ASN A 125 21.12 -12.62 -8.44
N LYS A 126 19.84 -12.79 -8.76
CA LYS A 126 18.96 -13.79 -8.11
C LYS A 126 18.95 -15.15 -8.83
N GLY A 127 19.77 -15.32 -9.87
CA GLY A 127 19.76 -16.52 -10.72
C GLY A 127 18.48 -16.67 -11.55
N ILE A 128 17.69 -15.62 -11.72
CA ILE A 128 16.45 -15.65 -12.51
C ILE A 128 16.80 -15.46 -13.99
N THR A 129 16.49 -16.48 -14.79
CA THR A 129 16.76 -16.50 -16.22
C THR A 129 15.57 -16.05 -17.06
N ASN A 130 14.35 -16.22 -16.54
CA ASN A 130 13.13 -15.74 -17.19
C ASN A 130 12.01 -15.45 -16.19
N ILE A 131 11.25 -14.39 -16.45
CA ILE A 131 9.97 -14.10 -15.81
C ILE A 131 8.93 -13.91 -16.91
N SER A 132 7.86 -14.70 -16.86
CA SER A 132 6.71 -14.55 -17.74
C SER A 132 5.60 -13.81 -17.00
N TYR A 133 4.82 -13.03 -17.73
CA TYR A 133 3.74 -12.21 -17.18
C TYR A 133 2.39 -12.57 -17.81
N ASN A 134 1.31 -12.31 -17.09
CA ASN A 134 -0.05 -12.38 -17.61
C ASN A 134 -0.47 -11.03 -18.25
N CYS A 135 -1.71 -10.96 -18.76
CA CYS A 135 -2.24 -9.74 -19.38
C CYS A 135 -2.41 -8.54 -18.42
N LEU A 136 -2.30 -8.75 -17.11
CA LEU A 136 -2.33 -7.71 -16.08
C LEU A 136 -0.92 -7.24 -15.69
N ASN A 137 0.14 -7.69 -16.39
CA ASN A 137 1.53 -7.47 -16.02
C ASN A 137 1.92 -8.02 -14.63
N LEU A 138 1.22 -9.08 -14.17
CA LEU A 138 1.57 -9.81 -12.97
C LEU A 138 2.45 -11.00 -13.32
N PRO A 139 3.52 -11.33 -12.57
CA PRO A 139 4.40 -12.45 -12.88
C PRO A 139 3.62 -13.76 -12.80
N SER A 140 3.64 -14.56 -13.86
CA SER A 140 2.99 -15.87 -13.90
C SER A 140 3.96 -17.01 -13.61
N VAL A 141 5.20 -16.92 -14.12
CA VAL A 141 6.24 -17.93 -13.88
C VAL A 141 7.58 -17.22 -13.73
N VAL A 142 8.30 -17.53 -12.68
CA VAL A 142 9.71 -17.17 -12.47
C VAL A 142 10.54 -18.44 -12.64
N THR A 143 11.53 -18.40 -13.52
CA THR A 143 12.43 -19.55 -13.82
C THR A 143 13.85 -19.19 -13.39
N PHE A 144 14.44 -20.08 -12.61
CA PHE A 144 15.84 -19.95 -12.14
C PHE A 144 16.80 -20.77 -12.99
N SER A 145 18.08 -20.43 -12.94
CA SER A 145 19.17 -21.06 -13.72
C SER A 145 19.36 -22.55 -13.40
N ASP A 146 18.95 -23.01 -12.21
CA ASP A 146 19.00 -24.42 -11.80
C ASP A 146 17.73 -25.21 -12.17
N GLY A 147 16.81 -24.60 -12.95
CA GLY A 147 15.53 -25.20 -13.33
C GLY A 147 14.44 -25.14 -12.27
N SER A 148 14.69 -24.53 -11.12
CA SER A 148 13.65 -24.24 -10.13
C SER A 148 12.66 -23.21 -10.68
N THR A 149 11.40 -23.26 -10.23
CA THR A 149 10.37 -22.32 -10.66
C THR A 149 9.50 -21.84 -9.52
N VAL A 150 9.00 -20.61 -9.65
CA VAL A 150 7.85 -20.11 -8.88
C VAL A 150 6.73 -19.81 -9.88
N THR A 151 5.57 -20.40 -9.67
CA THR A 151 4.39 -20.19 -10.53
C THR A 151 3.29 -19.54 -9.72
N TYR A 152 2.72 -18.47 -10.25
CA TYR A 152 1.61 -17.75 -9.65
C TYR A 152 0.34 -17.92 -10.47
N THR A 153 -0.79 -18.05 -9.79
CA THR A 153 -2.12 -18.06 -10.42
C THR A 153 -2.94 -16.91 -9.82
N TYR A 154 -3.57 -16.16 -10.69
CA TYR A 154 -4.38 -15.01 -10.32
C TYR A 154 -5.81 -15.14 -10.83
N ALA A 155 -6.76 -14.53 -10.13
CA ALA A 155 -8.08 -14.27 -10.65
C ALA A 155 -8.03 -13.15 -11.73
N ALA A 156 -9.15 -12.92 -12.40
CA ALA A 156 -9.25 -11.92 -13.47
C ALA A 156 -9.03 -10.46 -12.99
N ASP A 157 -9.25 -10.20 -11.71
CA ASP A 157 -9.03 -8.90 -11.05
C ASP A 157 -7.59 -8.69 -10.55
N GLY A 158 -6.73 -9.72 -10.69
CA GLY A 158 -5.35 -9.70 -10.20
C GLY A 158 -5.17 -10.26 -8.78
N THR A 159 -6.24 -10.71 -8.13
CA THR A 159 -6.13 -11.37 -6.82
C THR A 159 -5.31 -12.65 -6.93
N LYS A 160 -4.26 -12.78 -6.14
CA LYS A 160 -3.42 -13.98 -6.09
C LYS A 160 -4.20 -15.15 -5.47
N LEU A 161 -4.35 -16.24 -6.21
CA LEU A 161 -5.06 -17.44 -5.80
C LEU A 161 -4.12 -18.58 -5.40
N LYS A 162 -2.94 -18.64 -6.01
CA LYS A 162 -2.01 -19.75 -5.78
C LYS A 162 -0.58 -19.34 -6.06
N THR A 163 0.36 -19.88 -5.26
CA THR A 163 1.79 -19.87 -5.52
C THR A 163 2.33 -21.30 -5.45
N VAL A 164 3.11 -21.71 -6.44
CA VAL A 164 3.78 -23.02 -6.47
C VAL A 164 5.27 -22.82 -6.59
N HIS A 165 6.01 -23.20 -5.55
CA HIS A 165 7.48 -23.25 -5.55
C HIS A 165 7.93 -24.67 -5.89
N LYS A 166 8.73 -24.83 -6.94
CA LYS A 166 9.36 -26.09 -7.31
C LYS A 166 10.86 -25.94 -7.28
N THR A 167 11.53 -26.71 -6.42
CA THR A 167 13.00 -26.75 -6.29
C THR A 167 13.46 -28.21 -6.36
N GLY A 168 14.09 -28.58 -7.46
CA GLY A 168 14.41 -29.98 -7.74
C GLY A 168 13.13 -30.84 -7.79
N SER A 169 13.06 -31.85 -6.92
CA SER A 169 11.88 -32.72 -6.77
C SER A 169 10.86 -32.21 -5.75
N THR A 170 11.21 -31.18 -4.97
CA THR A 170 10.34 -30.65 -3.91
C THR A 170 9.40 -29.60 -4.49
N THR A 171 8.11 -29.76 -4.21
CA THR A 171 7.07 -28.79 -4.58
C THR A 171 6.33 -28.34 -3.32
N THR A 172 6.21 -27.04 -3.14
CA THR A 172 5.37 -26.44 -2.10
C THR A 172 4.29 -25.59 -2.76
N THR A 173 3.05 -25.89 -2.49
CA THR A 173 1.89 -25.16 -3.01
C THR A 173 1.26 -24.34 -1.89
N THR A 174 1.02 -23.07 -2.12
CA THR A 174 0.23 -22.21 -1.26
C THR A 174 -1.02 -21.76 -2.01
N ASP A 175 -2.19 -22.08 -1.48
CA ASP A 175 -3.48 -21.64 -2.04
C ASP A 175 -4.08 -20.56 -1.11
N TYR A 176 -4.66 -19.51 -1.71
CA TYR A 176 -5.25 -18.36 -1.03
C TYR A 176 -6.76 -18.37 -1.28
N CYS A 177 -7.53 -18.61 -0.23
CA CYS A 177 -9.00 -18.66 -0.28
C CYS A 177 -9.58 -17.56 0.61
N GLY A 178 -9.61 -16.32 0.11
CA GLY A 178 -9.94 -15.15 0.92
C GLY A 178 -8.89 -14.96 2.01
N ASN A 179 -9.30 -15.02 3.28
CA ASN A 179 -8.40 -14.92 4.43
C ASN A 179 -7.86 -16.26 4.93
N VAL A 180 -8.16 -17.37 4.26
CA VAL A 180 -7.62 -18.70 4.62
C VAL A 180 -6.49 -19.07 3.69
N VAL A 181 -5.32 -19.37 4.26
CA VAL A 181 -4.13 -19.82 3.53
C VAL A 181 -3.94 -21.32 3.74
N TYR A 182 -3.79 -22.05 2.63
CA TYR A 182 -3.48 -23.47 2.62
C TYR A 182 -2.04 -23.68 2.21
N GLU A 183 -1.39 -24.67 2.77
CA GLU A 183 -0.09 -25.14 2.28
C GLU A 183 -0.17 -26.64 1.97
N ASN A 184 0.14 -27.02 0.74
CA ASN A 184 0.05 -28.40 0.21
C ASN A 184 -1.35 -29.03 0.44
N GLY A 185 -2.41 -28.24 0.27
CA GLY A 185 -3.79 -28.67 0.44
C GLY A 185 -4.28 -28.73 1.89
N VAL A 186 -3.43 -28.39 2.87
CA VAL A 186 -3.79 -28.35 4.30
C VAL A 186 -4.02 -26.91 4.73
N GLN A 187 -5.12 -26.64 5.44
CA GLN A 187 -5.41 -25.34 6.05
C GLN A 187 -4.31 -24.99 7.05
N LYS A 188 -3.65 -23.85 6.83
CA LYS A 188 -2.51 -23.43 7.64
C LYS A 188 -2.83 -22.22 8.51
N LEU A 189 -3.29 -21.14 7.89
CA LEU A 189 -3.56 -19.88 8.56
C LEU A 189 -4.95 -19.35 8.23
N LEU A 190 -5.62 -18.78 9.22
CA LEU A 190 -6.74 -17.88 9.05
C LEU A 190 -6.24 -16.47 9.36
N LEU A 191 -6.15 -15.60 8.37
CA LEU A 191 -5.70 -14.22 8.53
C LEU A 191 -6.81 -13.37 9.13
N THR A 192 -6.44 -12.46 10.03
CA THR A 192 -7.33 -11.49 10.68
C THR A 192 -6.66 -10.10 10.65
N ASP A 193 -7.40 -9.05 10.95
CA ASP A 193 -6.86 -7.68 10.99
C ASP A 193 -5.77 -7.52 12.05
N GLU A 194 -5.87 -8.27 13.16
CA GLU A 194 -4.95 -8.19 14.29
C GLU A 194 -3.81 -9.22 14.22
N GLY A 195 -3.83 -10.15 13.24
CA GLY A 195 -2.83 -11.21 13.17
C GLY A 195 -3.31 -12.43 12.40
N TYR A 196 -3.21 -13.61 12.99
CA TYR A 196 -3.68 -14.86 12.37
C TYR A 196 -4.00 -15.94 13.41
N VAL A 197 -4.73 -16.96 12.97
CA VAL A 197 -4.93 -18.20 13.71
C VAL A 197 -4.22 -19.32 12.99
N THR A 198 -3.40 -20.11 13.69
CA THR A 198 -2.91 -21.40 13.16
C THR A 198 -4.01 -22.43 13.21
N LEU A 199 -4.41 -22.97 12.05
CA LEU A 199 -5.59 -23.87 11.96
C LEU A 199 -5.26 -25.30 12.40
N SER A 200 -3.99 -25.66 12.53
CA SER A 200 -3.57 -26.98 13.04
C SER A 200 -3.84 -27.17 14.53
N ASP A 201 -3.80 -26.10 15.33
CA ASP A 201 -3.92 -26.13 16.79
C ASP A 201 -4.88 -25.05 17.32
N SER A 202 -5.53 -24.30 16.45
CA SER A 202 -6.49 -23.23 16.74
C SER A 202 -5.93 -22.13 17.66
N LYS A 203 -4.62 -21.84 17.58
CA LYS A 203 -3.98 -20.79 18.38
C LYS A 203 -4.00 -19.45 17.69
N TYR A 204 -4.27 -18.40 18.47
CA TYR A 204 -4.24 -17.02 18.04
C TYR A 204 -2.84 -16.44 18.14
N HIS A 205 -2.44 -15.68 17.10
CA HIS A 205 -1.21 -14.94 17.01
C HIS A 205 -1.52 -13.49 16.64
N TYR A 206 -0.89 -12.54 17.31
CA TYR A 206 -1.16 -11.13 17.16
C TYR A 206 0.05 -10.39 16.62
N TYR A 207 -0.19 -9.44 15.71
CA TYR A 207 0.82 -8.54 15.17
C TYR A 207 0.90 -7.26 15.99
N LEU A 208 2.07 -6.92 16.50
CA LEU A 208 2.36 -5.60 17.00
C LEU A 208 3.03 -4.82 15.87
N LYS A 209 2.25 -3.94 15.26
CA LYS A 209 2.64 -3.16 14.07
C LYS A 209 3.16 -1.79 14.49
N ASP A 210 4.06 -1.22 13.70
CA ASP A 210 4.42 0.19 13.82
C ASP A 210 3.44 1.08 13.01
N HIS A 211 3.73 2.39 12.96
CA HIS A 211 2.90 3.39 12.28
C HIS A 211 2.79 3.20 10.76
N GLN A 212 3.63 2.35 10.16
CA GLN A 212 3.63 2.01 8.74
C GLN A 212 3.01 0.63 8.46
N GLY A 213 2.42 -0.01 9.46
CA GLY A 213 1.87 -1.37 9.32
C GLY A 213 2.95 -2.47 9.28
N ASN A 214 4.21 -2.15 9.59
CA ASN A 214 5.27 -3.17 9.64
C ASN A 214 5.03 -4.10 10.81
N ASN A 215 5.02 -5.40 10.58
CA ASN A 215 4.93 -6.40 11.65
C ASN A 215 6.25 -6.46 12.43
N ARG A 216 6.32 -5.75 13.56
CA ARG A 216 7.52 -5.65 14.40
C ARG A 216 7.66 -6.82 15.34
N VAL A 217 6.56 -7.30 15.89
CA VAL A 217 6.53 -8.43 16.84
C VAL A 217 5.32 -9.29 16.54
N VAL A 218 5.51 -10.61 16.62
CA VAL A 218 4.42 -11.58 16.67
C VAL A 218 4.40 -12.18 18.07
N ILE A 219 3.23 -12.14 18.71
CA ILE A 219 3.00 -12.77 20.01
C ILE A 219 1.90 -13.81 19.87
N ASN A 220 2.00 -14.90 20.61
CA ASN A 220 0.91 -15.87 20.70
C ASN A 220 -0.16 -15.43 21.72
N GLN A 221 -1.25 -16.17 21.80
CA GLN A 221 -2.36 -15.91 22.72
C GLN A 221 -1.99 -15.89 24.21
N SER A 222 -0.82 -16.43 24.59
CA SER A 222 -0.28 -16.39 25.94
C SER A 222 0.64 -15.18 26.19
N GLY A 223 0.80 -14.30 25.18
CA GLY A 223 1.70 -13.13 25.27
C GLY A 223 3.18 -13.45 25.04
N THR A 224 3.52 -14.69 24.64
CA THR A 224 4.90 -15.06 24.33
C THR A 224 5.32 -14.49 22.99
N VAL A 225 6.47 -13.83 22.92
CA VAL A 225 7.07 -13.34 21.68
C VAL A 225 7.58 -14.51 20.87
N GLU A 226 7.07 -14.67 19.64
CA GLU A 226 7.46 -15.74 18.71
C GLU A 226 8.31 -15.22 17.54
N GLU A 227 8.15 -13.94 17.21
CA GLU A 227 8.93 -13.31 16.16
C GLU A 227 9.18 -11.84 16.49
N THR A 228 10.38 -11.35 16.16
CA THR A 228 10.74 -9.93 16.23
C THR A 228 11.43 -9.53 14.94
N ASN A 229 11.00 -8.41 14.33
CA ASN A 229 11.56 -7.89 13.10
C ASN A 229 12.01 -6.44 13.25
N HIS A 230 13.16 -6.12 12.67
CA HIS A 230 13.61 -4.76 12.45
C HIS A 230 13.81 -4.55 10.94
N TYR A 231 13.53 -3.33 10.48
CA TYR A 231 13.55 -3.04 9.06
C TYR A 231 14.45 -1.84 8.76
N TYR A 232 15.25 -1.97 7.70
CA TYR A 232 15.80 -0.81 7.01
C TYR A 232 14.67 0.04 6.45
N PRO A 233 14.90 1.33 6.18
CA PRO A 233 13.88 2.22 5.59
C PRO A 233 13.18 1.65 4.35
N PHE A 234 13.93 1.03 3.45
CA PHE A 234 13.37 0.40 2.24
C PHE A 234 12.88 -1.04 2.46
N GLY A 235 12.74 -1.50 3.70
CA GLY A 235 12.04 -2.75 4.03
C GLY A 235 12.90 -3.99 4.16
N GLY A 236 14.21 -3.89 3.99
CA GLY A 236 15.13 -4.99 4.29
C GLY A 236 15.05 -5.38 5.77
N VAL A 237 15.04 -6.68 6.08
CA VAL A 237 14.93 -7.17 7.46
C VAL A 237 16.33 -7.34 8.07
N PHE A 238 16.56 -6.79 9.28
CA PHE A 238 17.79 -6.98 10.01
C PHE A 238 17.54 -7.40 11.47
N ALA A 239 18.51 -8.03 12.10
CA ALA A 239 18.50 -8.43 13.51
C ALA A 239 17.16 -9.07 13.95
N SER A 240 16.55 -9.88 13.06
CA SER A 240 15.30 -10.56 13.33
C SER A 240 15.52 -11.82 14.19
N ALA A 241 14.50 -12.20 14.95
CA ALA A 241 14.42 -13.44 15.69
C ALA A 241 13.07 -14.12 15.42
N GLY A 242 13.09 -15.42 15.14
CA GLY A 242 11.91 -16.16 14.69
C GLY A 242 11.61 -15.94 13.21
N ASN A 243 10.75 -16.78 12.66
CA ASN A 243 10.21 -16.65 11.30
C ASN A 243 8.97 -17.54 11.19
N VAL A 244 7.89 -17.15 11.90
CA VAL A 244 6.70 -18.00 12.07
C VAL A 244 5.62 -17.73 11.03
N GLN A 245 5.74 -16.64 10.26
CA GLN A 245 4.77 -16.22 9.27
C GLN A 245 5.43 -15.33 8.18
N PRO A 246 4.85 -15.23 6.96
CA PRO A 246 5.48 -14.52 5.85
C PRO A 246 5.19 -13.01 5.80
N TYR A 247 4.21 -12.48 6.54
CA TYR A 247 3.79 -11.08 6.45
C TYR A 247 4.71 -10.17 7.27
N LYS A 248 5.49 -9.30 6.62
CA LYS A 248 6.58 -8.53 7.23
C LYS A 248 6.39 -7.01 7.07
N TYR A 249 7.19 -6.38 6.21
CA TYR A 249 7.21 -4.95 5.93
C TYR A 249 5.87 -4.48 5.35
N ASN A 250 5.28 -3.42 5.88
CA ASN A 250 3.93 -2.91 5.57
C ASN A 250 2.82 -4.00 5.64
N GLY A 251 3.04 -5.08 6.41
CA GLY A 251 2.13 -6.21 6.44
C GLY A 251 2.09 -7.04 5.16
N LYS A 252 2.99 -6.79 4.19
CA LYS A 252 3.03 -7.50 2.90
C LYS A 252 3.66 -8.87 3.04
N GLU A 253 3.17 -9.81 2.19
CA GLU A 253 3.74 -11.15 2.13
C GLU A 253 5.15 -11.10 1.54
N TYR A 254 6.10 -11.65 2.28
CA TYR A 254 7.50 -11.76 1.89
C TYR A 254 7.79 -13.17 1.39
N ASP A 255 8.21 -13.26 0.13
CA ASP A 255 8.69 -14.51 -0.45
C ASP A 255 10.22 -14.57 -0.41
N GLY A 256 10.76 -15.18 0.64
CA GLY A 256 12.20 -15.40 0.81
C GLY A 256 12.70 -16.71 0.21
N LYS A 257 11.82 -17.54 -0.37
CA LYS A 257 12.20 -18.84 -0.90
C LYS A 257 13.12 -18.68 -2.10
N LYS A 258 14.13 -19.54 -2.18
CA LYS A 258 15.09 -19.56 -3.29
C LYS A 258 15.85 -18.22 -3.50
N GLY A 259 15.89 -17.35 -2.49
CA GLY A 259 16.53 -16.04 -2.59
C GLY A 259 15.75 -15.02 -3.42
N LEU A 260 14.46 -15.26 -3.67
CA LEU A 260 13.59 -14.33 -4.40
C LEU A 260 13.51 -13.01 -3.66
N ASN A 261 13.24 -13.04 -2.34
CA ASN A 261 13.24 -11.89 -1.43
C ASN A 261 12.36 -10.73 -1.90
N TRP A 262 11.19 -11.04 -2.45
CA TRP A 262 10.22 -10.06 -2.90
C TRP A 262 9.08 -9.89 -1.90
N TYR A 263 8.55 -8.67 -1.82
CA TYR A 263 7.28 -8.36 -1.18
C TYR A 263 6.17 -8.27 -2.23
N ASP A 264 5.05 -8.93 -1.97
CA ASP A 264 3.87 -8.85 -2.80
C ASP A 264 3.00 -7.66 -2.39
N TYR A 265 2.97 -6.62 -3.22
CA TYR A 265 2.11 -5.45 -3.03
C TYR A 265 0.76 -5.57 -3.79
N GLY A 266 0.45 -6.74 -4.33
CA GLY A 266 -0.74 -6.99 -5.14
C GLY A 266 -0.51 -6.64 -6.61
N ALA A 267 -0.54 -5.36 -6.95
CA ALA A 267 -0.32 -4.95 -8.34
C ALA A 267 1.14 -5.10 -8.82
N ARG A 268 2.10 -5.14 -7.91
CA ARG A 268 3.54 -5.21 -8.23
C ARG A 268 4.32 -6.02 -7.20
N MET A 269 5.41 -6.66 -7.63
CA MET A 269 6.42 -7.23 -6.73
C MET A 269 7.50 -6.20 -6.43
N TYR A 270 7.86 -6.07 -5.17
CA TYR A 270 8.84 -5.11 -4.65
C TYR A 270 10.11 -5.79 -4.17
N ASP A 271 11.27 -5.29 -4.57
CA ASP A 271 12.58 -5.74 -4.08
C ASP A 271 13.17 -4.71 -3.12
N ALA A 272 13.22 -5.07 -1.84
CA ALA A 272 13.77 -4.20 -0.80
C ALA A 272 15.29 -4.01 -0.91
N ALA A 273 16.02 -4.97 -1.51
CA ALA A 273 17.46 -4.85 -1.71
C ALA A 273 17.80 -3.75 -2.73
N LEU A 274 16.93 -3.56 -3.71
CA LEU A 274 17.06 -2.55 -4.76
C LEU A 274 16.25 -1.26 -4.46
N GLY A 275 15.33 -1.31 -3.51
CA GLY A 275 14.44 -0.18 -3.18
C GLY A 275 13.47 0.17 -4.31
N ARG A 276 13.05 -0.82 -5.13
CA ARG A 276 12.23 -0.56 -6.33
C ARG A 276 11.27 -1.71 -6.68
N PHE A 277 10.25 -1.39 -7.45
CA PHE A 277 9.36 -2.37 -8.06
C PHE A 277 9.95 -3.03 -9.32
N MET A 278 9.46 -4.25 -9.63
CA MET A 278 9.91 -5.05 -10.77
C MET A 278 9.21 -4.68 -12.08
N THR A 279 8.06 -4.03 -12.00
CA THR A 279 7.21 -3.66 -13.14
C THR A 279 6.90 -2.17 -13.12
N VAL A 280 6.50 -1.64 -14.27
CA VAL A 280 6.02 -0.26 -14.42
C VAL A 280 4.77 -0.07 -13.56
N ASP A 281 4.69 1.07 -12.88
CA ASP A 281 3.49 1.45 -12.15
C ASP A 281 2.31 1.52 -13.11
N PRO A 282 1.19 0.81 -12.86
CA PRO A 282 -0.03 0.95 -13.66
C PRO A 282 -0.53 2.40 -13.75
N LEU A 283 -0.09 3.26 -12.82
CA LEU A 283 -0.40 4.69 -12.78
C LEU A 283 0.77 5.58 -13.22
N ALA A 284 1.82 5.03 -13.86
CA ALA A 284 3.01 5.79 -14.28
C ALA A 284 2.70 7.04 -15.11
N GLU A 285 1.68 6.98 -15.97
CA GLU A 285 1.20 8.13 -16.75
C GLU A 285 0.70 9.31 -15.89
N LYS A 286 0.50 9.09 -14.59
CA LYS A 286 0.06 10.12 -13.64
C LYS A 286 1.24 10.80 -12.94
N TYR A 287 2.45 10.22 -13.04
CA TYR A 287 3.65 10.64 -12.30
C TYR A 287 4.83 10.88 -13.24
N TYR A 288 4.64 11.60 -14.34
CA TYR A 288 5.69 11.89 -15.34
C TYR A 288 7.06 12.33 -14.79
N PRO A 289 7.14 13.10 -13.67
CA PRO A 289 8.42 13.50 -13.12
C PRO A 289 9.16 12.40 -12.36
N MET A 290 8.54 11.23 -12.17
CA MET A 290 9.04 10.18 -11.29
C MET A 290 9.34 8.90 -12.06
N SER A 291 10.29 8.11 -11.54
CA SER A 291 10.55 6.78 -12.06
C SER A 291 9.30 5.89 -11.90
N PRO A 292 8.84 5.21 -12.97
CA PRO A 292 7.70 4.30 -12.88
C PRO A 292 7.99 3.03 -12.05
N TYR A 293 9.24 2.83 -11.63
CA TYR A 293 9.67 1.73 -10.76
C TYR A 293 9.93 2.18 -9.32
N GLY A 294 9.77 3.49 -9.04
CA GLY A 294 10.06 4.06 -7.72
C GLY A 294 9.12 3.56 -6.64
N TYR A 295 9.65 3.38 -5.43
CA TYR A 295 8.88 3.01 -4.25
C TYR A 295 8.64 4.24 -3.37
N CYS A 296 7.37 4.49 -3.01
CA CYS A 296 6.97 5.54 -2.07
C CYS A 296 7.62 6.92 -2.36
N LEU A 297 7.79 7.30 -3.64
CA LEU A 297 8.46 8.54 -4.06
C LEU A 297 9.86 8.71 -3.44
N ASN A 298 10.56 7.62 -3.15
CA ASN A 298 11.84 7.56 -2.44
C ASN A 298 11.79 8.12 -1.00
N ASN A 299 10.62 8.16 -0.37
CA ASN A 299 10.45 8.52 1.03
C ASN A 299 9.59 7.46 1.77
N PRO A 300 10.13 6.27 1.98
CA PRO A 300 9.39 5.15 2.58
C PRO A 300 9.09 5.34 4.06
N ILE A 301 9.59 6.42 4.68
CA ILE A 301 9.28 6.76 6.08
C ILE A 301 7.99 7.57 6.19
N LYS A 302 7.72 8.40 5.18
CA LYS A 302 6.56 9.30 5.13
C LYS A 302 5.37 8.65 4.41
N PHE A 303 5.64 7.80 3.42
CA PHE A 303 4.65 7.20 2.55
C PHE A 303 4.65 5.68 2.68
N ILE A 304 3.48 5.10 2.49
CA ILE A 304 3.24 3.66 2.36
C ILE A 304 2.55 3.47 1.02
N ASP A 305 2.98 2.50 0.25
CA ASP A 305 2.23 2.01 -0.89
C ASP A 305 1.30 0.89 -0.41
N ALA A 306 0.03 1.21 -0.14
CA ALA A 306 -0.91 0.25 0.44
C ALA A 306 -1.31 -0.86 -0.54
N ASP A 307 -1.52 -0.48 -1.81
CA ASP A 307 -1.87 -1.36 -2.93
C ASP A 307 -1.39 -0.82 -4.29
N GLY A 308 -0.53 0.19 -4.25
CA GLY A 308 -0.02 0.92 -5.41
C GLY A 308 -0.95 2.01 -5.93
N ARG A 309 -1.92 2.54 -5.12
CA ARG A 309 -2.94 3.50 -5.60
C ARG A 309 -3.42 4.45 -4.48
N LEU A 310 -4.16 5.55 -4.81
CA LEU A 310 -4.37 6.70 -3.92
C LEU A 310 -5.85 7.06 -3.65
N PRO A 311 -6.20 7.69 -2.48
CA PRO A 311 -7.56 8.03 -2.10
C PRO A 311 -8.20 9.09 -3.00
N ARG A 312 -9.51 9.02 -3.19
CA ARG A 312 -10.28 9.91 -4.04
C ARG A 312 -11.46 10.52 -3.33
N ILE A 313 -11.78 11.78 -3.67
CA ILE A 313 -13.03 12.43 -3.30
C ILE A 313 -13.85 12.71 -4.55
N TYR A 314 -15.16 12.48 -4.48
CA TYR A 314 -16.12 12.76 -5.55
C TYR A 314 -17.08 13.85 -5.12
N ILE A 315 -17.33 14.79 -6.00
CA ILE A 315 -18.21 15.94 -5.78
C ILE A 315 -19.30 15.95 -6.82
N GLU A 316 -20.55 15.84 -6.39
CA GLU A 316 -21.71 16.07 -7.24
C GLU A 316 -22.03 17.56 -7.31
N ARG A 317 -22.35 18.02 -8.51
CA ARG A 317 -22.62 19.43 -8.77
C ARG A 317 -24.11 19.72 -9.01
N LYS A 318 -24.94 18.69 -9.13
CA LYS A 318 -26.38 18.82 -9.42
C LYS A 318 -27.18 18.97 -8.13
N GLY A 319 -28.15 19.90 -8.11
CA GLY A 319 -28.96 20.19 -6.94
C GLY A 319 -28.14 20.81 -5.79
N PHE A 320 -28.36 20.35 -4.55
CA PHE A 320 -27.56 20.76 -3.39
C PHE A 320 -26.14 20.18 -3.39
N GLY A 321 -25.84 19.30 -4.33
CA GLY A 321 -24.58 18.58 -4.45
C GLY A 321 -24.39 17.52 -3.35
N HIS A 322 -23.35 16.72 -3.51
CA HIS A 322 -22.90 15.75 -2.54
C HIS A 322 -21.39 15.55 -2.63
N ALA A 323 -20.75 15.15 -1.55
CA ALA A 323 -19.36 14.74 -1.52
C ALA A 323 -19.25 13.37 -0.87
N PHE A 324 -18.44 12.51 -1.46
CA PHE A 324 -18.10 11.20 -0.89
C PHE A 324 -16.66 10.86 -1.19
N VAL A 325 -16.08 9.99 -0.40
CA VAL A 325 -14.68 9.57 -0.50
C VAL A 325 -14.62 8.13 -0.92
N THR A 326 -13.66 7.79 -1.78
CA THR A 326 -13.33 6.40 -2.10
C THR A 326 -11.89 6.10 -1.74
N VAL A 327 -11.64 4.87 -1.32
CA VAL A 327 -10.33 4.28 -1.12
C VAL A 327 -10.31 2.92 -1.81
N GLY A 328 -9.10 2.42 -2.14
CA GLY A 328 -9.00 1.19 -2.91
C GLY A 328 -9.38 1.35 -4.38
N ASN A 329 -9.44 0.26 -5.11
CA ASN A 329 -9.62 0.24 -6.56
C ASN A 329 -10.30 -1.03 -7.06
N GLY A 330 -10.92 -0.95 -8.26
CA GLY A 330 -11.61 -2.08 -8.85
C GLY A 330 -12.60 -2.68 -7.84
N ASP A 331 -12.62 -3.99 -7.70
CA ASP A 331 -13.54 -4.68 -6.79
C ASP A 331 -13.23 -4.45 -5.30
N ASN A 332 -12.03 -3.94 -4.97
CA ASN A 332 -11.65 -3.58 -3.60
C ASN A 332 -11.98 -2.12 -3.25
N THR A 333 -12.71 -1.43 -4.09
CA THR A 333 -13.13 -0.05 -3.81
C THR A 333 -14.10 -0.01 -2.64
N ILE A 334 -13.80 0.87 -1.69
CA ILE A 334 -14.66 1.21 -0.57
C ILE A 334 -15.14 2.65 -0.78
N VAL A 335 -16.44 2.88 -0.64
CA VAL A 335 -17.05 4.21 -0.62
C VAL A 335 -17.44 4.57 0.79
N TYR A 336 -17.01 5.73 1.26
CA TYR A 336 -17.53 6.38 2.46
C TYR A 336 -18.37 7.57 2.05
N THR A 337 -19.66 7.52 2.35
CA THR A 337 -20.60 8.58 2.04
C THR A 337 -21.37 8.99 3.28
N TYR A 338 -21.47 10.30 3.51
CA TYR A 338 -22.14 10.86 4.66
C TYR A 338 -23.28 11.77 4.22
N GLY A 339 -24.45 11.62 4.80
CA GLY A 339 -25.61 12.42 4.43
C GLY A 339 -26.86 12.12 5.24
N ARG A 340 -27.95 12.76 4.84
CA ARG A 340 -29.27 12.48 5.39
C ARG A 340 -29.98 11.42 4.57
N TYR A 341 -29.80 10.19 4.94
CA TYR A 341 -30.44 9.03 4.29
C TYR A 341 -31.70 8.54 5.03
N GLY A 342 -32.09 9.22 6.10
CA GLY A 342 -33.11 8.76 7.07
C GLY A 342 -34.57 8.96 6.63
N GLU A 343 -34.88 9.87 5.66
CA GLU A 343 -36.24 10.11 5.20
C GLU A 343 -36.33 10.18 3.68
N LEU A 344 -37.21 9.37 3.10
CA LEU A 344 -37.46 9.36 1.67
C LEU A 344 -38.34 10.55 1.27
N GLY A 345 -37.84 11.44 0.40
CA GLY A 345 -38.71 12.18 -0.50
C GLY A 345 -39.39 11.21 -1.49
N LYS A 346 -40.49 11.63 -2.10
CA LYS A 346 -41.27 10.80 -3.05
C LYS A 346 -40.52 10.35 -4.30
N ASP A 347 -39.31 10.85 -4.51
CA ASP A 347 -38.43 10.49 -5.61
C ASP A 347 -37.44 9.40 -5.22
N LYS A 348 -37.70 8.19 -5.72
CA LYS A 348 -36.88 7.01 -5.46
C LYS A 348 -35.47 7.07 -6.06
N SER A 349 -35.15 8.06 -6.87
CA SER A 349 -33.86 8.19 -7.57
C SER A 349 -32.78 8.88 -6.73
N SER A 350 -33.17 9.69 -5.72
CA SER A 350 -32.23 10.29 -4.77
C SER A 350 -32.62 9.86 -3.35
N ALA A 351 -31.87 8.96 -2.77
CA ALA A 351 -32.08 8.49 -1.40
C ALA A 351 -31.82 9.54 -0.31
N ARG A 352 -31.78 10.84 -0.67
CA ARG A 352 -31.38 11.96 0.18
C ARG A 352 -32.55 12.85 0.52
N ASN A 353 -32.66 13.20 1.81
CA ASN A 353 -33.62 14.20 2.26
C ASN A 353 -33.06 15.61 2.08
N THR A 354 -33.88 16.54 1.59
CA THR A 354 -33.53 17.94 1.34
C THR A 354 -33.66 18.85 2.57
N SER A 355 -34.07 18.34 3.73
CA SER A 355 -34.14 19.15 4.95
C SER A 355 -32.71 19.56 5.42
N PRO A 356 -32.52 20.79 5.92
CA PRO A 356 -31.19 21.30 6.28
C PRO A 356 -30.57 20.65 7.52
N THR A 357 -31.37 19.97 8.35
CA THR A 357 -30.90 19.32 9.60
C THR A 357 -31.53 17.94 9.79
N GLY A 358 -30.90 17.09 10.60
CA GLY A 358 -31.38 15.77 10.98
C GLY A 358 -30.28 14.77 11.27
N GLU A 359 -30.60 13.47 11.33
CA GLU A 359 -29.61 12.42 11.58
C GLU A 359 -28.56 12.37 10.46
N GLY A 360 -27.28 12.53 10.83
CA GLY A 360 -26.14 12.36 9.95
C GLY A 360 -25.72 10.90 9.87
N VAL A 361 -25.97 10.27 8.73
CA VAL A 361 -25.69 8.85 8.50
C VAL A 361 -24.42 8.70 7.69
N LEU A 362 -23.40 8.05 8.27
CA LEU A 362 -22.22 7.58 7.56
C LEU A 362 -22.45 6.15 7.07
N ILE A 363 -22.12 5.90 5.82
CA ILE A 363 -22.33 4.62 5.15
C ILE A 363 -21.02 4.16 4.55
N LYS A 364 -20.70 2.90 4.76
CA LYS A 364 -19.58 2.19 4.12
C LYS A 364 -20.15 1.22 3.07
N LEU A 365 -19.75 1.40 1.81
CA LEU A 365 -20.10 0.48 0.72
C LEU A 365 -18.82 -0.20 0.24
N THR A 366 -18.90 -1.47 -0.12
CA THR A 366 -17.77 -2.27 -0.59
C THR A 366 -18.15 -3.07 -1.83
N GLY A 367 -17.16 -3.48 -2.62
CA GLY A 367 -17.37 -4.35 -3.78
C GLY A 367 -18.38 -3.76 -4.78
N ARG A 368 -19.31 -4.57 -5.26
CA ARG A 368 -20.31 -4.17 -6.27
C ARG A 368 -21.19 -3.00 -5.85
N ASP A 369 -21.53 -2.91 -4.56
CA ASP A 369 -22.35 -1.80 -4.05
C ASP A 369 -21.61 -0.46 -4.13
N ALA A 370 -20.29 -0.47 -3.85
CA ALA A 370 -19.44 0.71 -4.00
C ALA A 370 -19.34 1.14 -5.48
N ILE A 371 -19.08 0.21 -6.37
CA ILE A 371 -18.95 0.45 -7.82
C ILE A 371 -20.27 1.00 -8.39
N SER A 372 -21.40 0.35 -8.06
CA SER A 372 -22.73 0.79 -8.48
C SER A 372 -23.04 2.20 -7.98
N PHE A 373 -22.69 2.50 -6.73
CA PHE A 373 -22.89 3.83 -6.16
C PHE A 373 -22.08 4.90 -6.92
N ILE A 374 -20.79 4.67 -7.19
CA ILE A 374 -19.93 5.61 -7.94
C ILE A 374 -20.51 5.84 -9.34
N GLN A 375 -20.91 4.77 -10.03
CA GLN A 375 -21.48 4.83 -11.36
C GLN A 375 -22.76 5.68 -11.40
N ASP A 376 -23.67 5.44 -10.48
CA ASP A 376 -24.92 6.20 -10.36
C ASP A 376 -24.64 7.68 -10.09
N GLN A 377 -23.69 7.99 -9.20
CA GLN A 377 -23.37 9.37 -8.88
C GLN A 377 -22.72 10.12 -10.07
N MET A 378 -21.84 9.46 -10.81
CA MET A 378 -21.19 10.08 -11.96
C MET A 378 -22.12 10.25 -13.17
N LEU A 379 -23.02 9.29 -13.42
CA LEU A 379 -23.95 9.33 -14.56
C LEU A 379 -25.17 10.19 -14.28
N ALA A 380 -25.84 9.99 -13.14
CA ALA A 380 -27.11 10.65 -12.84
C ALA A 380 -26.93 12.05 -12.22
N ASN A 381 -25.87 12.25 -11.45
CA ASN A 381 -25.64 13.45 -10.65
C ASN A 381 -24.42 14.26 -11.10
N GLU A 382 -23.81 13.92 -12.23
CA GLU A 382 -22.66 14.63 -12.82
C GLU A 382 -21.49 14.81 -11.82
N ALA A 383 -21.24 13.78 -11.01
CA ALA A 383 -20.15 13.82 -10.04
C ALA A 383 -18.79 13.90 -10.75
N VAL A 384 -17.86 14.63 -10.16
CA VAL A 384 -16.48 14.76 -10.62
C VAL A 384 -15.56 14.23 -9.52
N GLY A 385 -14.65 13.31 -9.87
CA GLY A 385 -13.67 12.79 -8.96
C GLY A 385 -12.40 13.65 -8.90
N TYR A 386 -11.80 13.71 -7.72
CA TYR A 386 -10.48 14.30 -7.46
C TYR A 386 -9.65 13.31 -6.65
N GLU A 387 -8.50 12.94 -7.16
CA GLU A 387 -7.54 12.03 -6.55
C GLU A 387 -6.45 12.82 -5.85
N PHE A 388 -6.11 12.41 -4.63
CA PHE A 388 -5.07 13.05 -3.83
C PHE A 388 -3.79 12.21 -3.93
N THR A 389 -2.88 12.62 -4.78
CA THR A 389 -1.68 11.87 -5.15
C THR A 389 -0.62 11.73 -4.04
N LYS A 390 -0.88 12.27 -2.87
CA LYS A 390 -0.06 12.12 -1.65
C LYS A 390 -0.88 11.65 -0.44
N GLY A 391 -2.04 11.04 -0.68
CA GLY A 391 -2.91 10.55 0.38
C GLY A 391 -2.63 9.07 0.73
N SER A 392 -3.18 8.64 1.86
CA SER A 392 -3.17 7.25 2.32
C SER A 392 -4.60 6.73 2.44
N ASP A 393 -4.96 5.72 1.65
CA ASP A 393 -6.23 5.01 1.72
C ASP A 393 -6.48 4.43 3.12
N GLU A 394 -5.45 3.88 3.75
CA GLU A 394 -5.53 3.32 5.10
C GLU A 394 -5.92 4.37 6.15
N LEU A 395 -5.28 5.53 6.12
CA LEU A 395 -5.61 6.58 7.08
C LEU A 395 -7.01 7.16 6.86
N VAL A 396 -7.43 7.26 5.60
CA VAL A 396 -8.79 7.66 5.24
C VAL A 396 -9.78 6.62 5.74
N SER A 397 -9.55 5.33 5.45
CA SER A 397 -10.39 4.23 5.93
C SER A 397 -10.47 4.21 7.45
N LYS A 398 -9.34 4.28 8.13
CA LYS A 398 -9.26 4.29 9.59
C LYS A 398 -10.04 5.45 10.22
N HIS A 399 -10.00 6.64 9.59
CA HIS A 399 -10.79 7.78 10.05
C HIS A 399 -12.30 7.50 10.02
N PHE A 400 -12.80 6.97 8.91
CA PHE A 400 -14.22 6.69 8.74
C PHE A 400 -14.67 5.44 9.51
N ASP A 401 -13.88 4.38 9.52
CA ASP A 401 -14.18 3.15 10.25
C ASP A 401 -14.27 3.42 11.75
N LYS A 402 -13.35 4.21 12.31
CA LYS A 402 -13.43 4.66 13.71
C LYS A 402 -14.74 5.40 14.02
N GLN A 403 -15.26 6.18 13.08
CA GLN A 403 -16.56 6.85 13.29
C GLN A 403 -17.72 5.86 13.26
N LEU A 404 -17.67 4.86 12.37
CA LEU A 404 -18.65 3.78 12.30
C LEU A 404 -18.65 2.93 13.57
N ASP A 405 -17.46 2.56 14.06
CA ASP A 405 -17.28 1.72 15.26
C ASP A 405 -17.69 2.44 16.53
N ASN A 406 -17.49 3.76 16.59
CA ASN A 406 -17.90 4.57 17.76
C ASN A 406 -19.41 4.80 17.85
N SER A 407 -20.19 4.38 16.85
CA SER A 407 -21.64 4.52 16.86
C SER A 407 -22.35 3.18 16.83
N ASN A 408 -23.21 2.94 17.83
CA ASN A 408 -24.13 1.80 17.87
C ASN A 408 -25.51 2.13 17.27
N LYS A 409 -25.73 3.36 16.84
CA LYS A 409 -27.04 3.84 16.37
C LYS A 409 -27.21 3.53 14.89
N ILE A 410 -28.04 2.55 14.56
CA ILE A 410 -28.42 2.17 13.20
C ILE A 410 -29.59 3.07 12.73
N PRO A 411 -29.57 3.58 11.48
CA PRO A 411 -30.70 4.36 10.95
C PRO A 411 -32.00 3.55 10.98
N GLN A 412 -33.06 4.17 11.46
CA GLN A 412 -34.38 3.50 11.56
C GLN A 412 -35.27 3.77 10.36
N LYS A 413 -34.92 4.73 9.50
CA LYS A 413 -35.69 5.17 8.35
C LYS A 413 -34.81 5.29 7.10
N GLY A 414 -35.43 5.20 5.92
CA GLY A 414 -34.79 5.42 4.63
C GLY A 414 -34.14 4.19 4.00
N LYS A 415 -33.39 4.37 2.91
CA LYS A 415 -32.78 3.31 2.09
C LYS A 415 -31.84 2.39 2.90
N TYR A 416 -31.20 2.93 3.92
CA TYR A 416 -30.20 2.22 4.74
C TYR A 416 -30.72 1.87 6.14
N ALA A 417 -32.04 1.93 6.36
CA ALA A 417 -32.64 1.51 7.63
C ALA A 417 -32.33 0.03 7.94
N GLY A 418 -31.88 -0.22 9.16
CA GLY A 418 -31.51 -1.57 9.61
C GLY A 418 -30.24 -2.16 8.99
N LYS A 419 -29.46 -1.39 8.20
CA LYS A 419 -28.22 -1.87 7.60
C LYS A 419 -27.03 -1.67 8.54
N GLU A 420 -26.23 -2.71 8.75
CA GLU A 420 -25.06 -2.69 9.65
C GLU A 420 -23.96 -1.78 9.14
N ASN A 421 -23.83 -1.65 7.81
CA ASN A 421 -22.84 -0.78 7.14
C ASN A 421 -23.23 0.71 7.12
N ALA A 422 -24.29 1.10 7.84
CA ALA A 422 -24.77 2.46 7.97
C ALA A 422 -24.99 2.81 9.45
N LYS A 423 -24.37 3.88 9.92
CA LYS A 423 -24.45 4.35 11.31
C LYS A 423 -24.81 5.83 11.38
N VAL A 424 -25.63 6.19 12.36
CA VAL A 424 -25.88 7.59 12.71
C VAL A 424 -24.70 8.06 13.57
N ILE A 425 -23.82 8.88 13.02
CA ILE A 425 -22.60 9.30 13.72
C ILE A 425 -22.74 10.63 14.45
N ASP A 426 -23.64 11.50 13.98
CA ASP A 426 -23.89 12.81 14.59
C ASP A 426 -25.20 13.44 14.04
N GLU A 427 -25.38 14.75 14.29
CA GLU A 427 -26.46 15.53 13.72
C GLU A 427 -25.98 16.23 12.43
N TYR A 428 -26.63 15.90 11.31
CA TYR A 428 -26.36 16.53 10.02
C TYR A 428 -26.85 17.99 10.01
N ASN A 429 -26.01 18.89 9.55
CA ASN A 429 -26.34 20.28 9.32
C ASN A 429 -25.74 20.75 8.00
N LEU A 430 -26.56 21.19 7.07
CA LEU A 430 -26.14 21.60 5.72
C LEU A 430 -25.04 22.67 5.70
N PHE A 431 -24.94 23.50 6.75
CA PHE A 431 -24.01 24.63 6.79
C PHE A 431 -22.74 24.35 7.61
N ILE A 432 -22.77 23.39 8.53
CA ILE A 432 -21.68 23.19 9.50
C ILE A 432 -21.11 21.78 9.45
N ASN A 433 -21.97 20.77 9.41
CA ASN A 433 -21.60 19.36 9.46
C ASN A 433 -22.35 18.58 8.38
N ASN A 434 -21.79 18.49 7.19
CA ASN A 434 -22.40 17.92 6.00
C ASN A 434 -21.42 16.98 5.26
N CYS A 435 -21.86 16.45 4.13
CA CYS A 435 -21.04 15.51 3.33
C CYS A 435 -19.70 16.13 2.88
N ALA A 436 -19.65 17.41 2.54
CA ALA A 436 -18.39 18.05 2.15
C ALA A 436 -17.43 18.17 3.33
N THR A 437 -17.88 18.66 4.49
CA THR A 437 -17.03 18.82 5.68
C THR A 437 -16.54 17.47 6.21
N THR A 438 -17.38 16.43 6.18
CA THR A 438 -17.00 15.08 6.60
C THR A 438 -16.01 14.44 5.63
N SER A 439 -16.20 14.61 4.33
CA SER A 439 -15.25 14.14 3.31
C SER A 439 -13.90 14.85 3.42
N ILE A 440 -13.89 16.18 3.65
CA ILE A 440 -12.65 16.95 3.87
C ILE A 440 -11.87 16.40 5.06
N LYS A 441 -12.53 16.17 6.21
CA LYS A 441 -11.89 15.61 7.40
C LYS A 441 -11.21 14.28 7.11
N GLY A 442 -11.89 13.34 6.44
CA GLY A 442 -11.32 12.05 6.07
C GLY A 442 -10.12 12.17 5.14
N ILE A 443 -10.20 13.03 4.12
CA ILE A 443 -9.08 13.24 3.20
C ILE A 443 -7.90 13.94 3.90
N GLN A 444 -8.13 14.92 4.77
CA GLN A 444 -7.07 15.59 5.53
C GLN A 444 -6.29 14.62 6.42
N GLU A 445 -6.96 13.65 7.03
CA GLU A 445 -6.28 12.57 7.77
C GLU A 445 -5.39 11.74 6.85
N GLY A 446 -5.89 11.41 5.65
CA GLY A 446 -5.14 10.64 4.64
C GLY A 446 -3.89 11.36 4.16
N VAL A 447 -3.97 12.65 3.87
CA VAL A 447 -2.83 13.42 3.33
C VAL A 447 -1.94 14.02 4.42
N LYS A 448 -2.34 13.97 5.68
CA LYS A 448 -1.61 14.55 6.83
C LYS A 448 -1.14 16.01 6.60
N LYS A 449 -1.88 16.77 5.81
CA LYS A 449 -1.60 18.15 5.45
C LYS A 449 -2.86 18.97 5.61
N ASP A 450 -2.74 20.17 6.18
CA ASP A 450 -3.81 21.14 6.19
C ASP A 450 -4.00 21.65 4.74
N LEU A 451 -4.90 20.98 4.02
CA LEU A 451 -5.37 21.47 2.73
C LEU A 451 -6.25 22.68 3.05
N ASP A 452 -5.97 23.83 2.44
CA ASP A 452 -6.76 25.05 2.60
C ASP A 452 -8.18 24.88 2.00
N LEU A 453 -8.95 24.01 2.65
CA LEU A 453 -10.34 23.64 2.30
C LEU A 453 -11.33 24.09 3.37
N LYS A 454 -10.88 24.84 4.41
CA LYS A 454 -11.68 25.20 5.58
C LYS A 454 -12.94 25.99 5.26
N ASP A 455 -12.90 26.79 4.20
CA ASP A 455 -14.05 27.58 3.76
C ASP A 455 -14.98 26.84 2.79
N SER A 456 -14.62 25.62 2.39
CA SER A 456 -15.38 24.79 1.46
C SER A 456 -16.51 24.03 2.17
N LYS A 457 -17.46 24.73 2.77
CA LYS A 457 -18.52 24.16 3.61
C LYS A 457 -19.67 23.51 2.83
N ALA A 458 -19.74 23.72 1.52
CA ALA A 458 -20.76 23.10 0.66
C ALA A 458 -20.10 22.31 -0.48
N PRO A 459 -20.76 21.25 -1.02
CA PRO A 459 -20.18 20.45 -2.10
C PRO A 459 -19.78 21.26 -3.33
N ALA A 460 -20.57 22.24 -3.73
CA ALA A 460 -20.25 23.09 -4.89
C ALA A 460 -18.96 23.92 -4.65
N SER A 461 -18.82 24.59 -3.50
CA SER A 461 -17.63 25.37 -3.17
C SER A 461 -16.39 24.47 -2.99
N LEU A 462 -16.55 23.27 -2.45
CA LEU A 462 -15.49 22.28 -2.38
C LEU A 462 -15.05 21.86 -3.79
N GLY A 463 -16.00 21.57 -4.69
CA GLY A 463 -15.73 21.23 -6.08
C GLY A 463 -14.99 22.32 -6.86
N ASP A 464 -15.36 23.60 -6.65
CA ASP A 464 -14.67 24.72 -7.27
C ASP A 464 -13.25 24.91 -6.74
N ARG A 465 -13.05 24.76 -5.43
CA ARG A 465 -11.71 24.85 -4.82
C ARG A 465 -10.80 23.71 -5.31
N LEU A 466 -11.27 22.46 -5.29
CA LEU A 466 -10.52 21.31 -5.80
C LEU A 466 -10.21 21.42 -7.31
N LYS A 467 -11.12 22.02 -8.09
CA LYS A 467 -10.86 22.29 -9.52
C LYS A 467 -9.74 23.30 -9.72
N VAL A 468 -9.64 24.34 -8.89
CA VAL A 468 -8.52 25.28 -8.90
C VAL A 468 -7.25 24.58 -8.49
N MET A 469 -7.24 23.94 -7.32
CA MET A 469 -6.07 23.25 -6.78
C MET A 469 -5.56 22.13 -7.70
N SER A 470 -6.43 21.44 -8.45
CA SER A 470 -6.01 20.41 -9.40
C SER A 470 -5.31 20.94 -10.64
N LYS A 471 -5.27 22.26 -10.86
CA LYS A 471 -4.50 22.93 -11.90
C LYS A 471 -3.15 23.48 -11.39
N GLU A 472 -2.97 23.52 -10.09
CA GLU A 472 -1.77 24.00 -9.42
C GLU A 472 -0.92 22.78 -9.05
N ASP A 473 0.27 22.64 -9.62
CA ASP A 473 1.16 21.47 -9.42
C ASP A 473 1.58 21.24 -7.96
N GLU A 474 1.43 22.25 -7.09
CA GLU A 474 1.84 22.18 -5.68
C GLU A 474 0.93 21.32 -4.80
N HIS A 475 -0.33 21.09 -5.19
CA HIS A 475 -1.32 20.50 -4.30
C HIS A 475 -1.47 18.98 -4.40
N SER A 476 -0.82 18.34 -5.38
CA SER A 476 -0.90 16.88 -5.54
C SER A 476 -2.33 16.35 -5.65
N ILE A 477 -3.19 17.09 -6.34
CA ILE A 477 -4.60 16.78 -6.56
C ILE A 477 -4.86 16.66 -8.07
N ARG A 478 -5.46 15.54 -8.49
CA ARG A 478 -5.80 15.28 -9.88
C ARG A 478 -7.30 15.12 -10.08
N ARG A 479 -7.85 15.77 -11.10
CA ARG A 479 -9.24 15.55 -11.51
C ARG A 479 -9.36 14.22 -12.28
N ILE A 480 -10.37 13.42 -11.96
CA ILE A 480 -10.69 12.15 -12.62
C ILE A 480 -11.93 12.31 -13.48
N THR A 481 -11.91 11.76 -14.69
CA THR A 481 -13.03 11.78 -15.63
C THR A 481 -13.86 10.50 -15.54
N TYR A 482 -15.13 10.57 -15.99
CA TYR A 482 -16.00 9.40 -16.09
C TYR A 482 -15.39 8.28 -16.96
N ASN A 483 -14.71 8.65 -18.06
CA ASN A 483 -14.09 7.67 -18.94
C ASN A 483 -12.95 6.87 -18.24
N GLU A 484 -12.21 7.51 -17.35
CA GLU A 484 -11.18 6.83 -16.53
C GLU A 484 -11.84 5.86 -15.56
N ILE A 485 -12.90 6.29 -14.88
CA ILE A 485 -13.68 5.44 -13.97
C ILE A 485 -14.32 4.28 -14.74
N LYS A 486 -14.90 4.55 -15.90
CA LYS A 486 -15.48 3.51 -16.77
C LYS A 486 -14.46 2.45 -17.16
N LYS A 487 -13.24 2.85 -17.51
CA LYS A 487 -12.14 1.94 -17.83
C LYS A 487 -11.69 1.15 -16.61
N GLU A 488 -11.58 1.79 -15.46
CA GLU A 488 -11.12 1.18 -14.21
C GLU A 488 -12.06 0.06 -13.73
N PHE A 489 -13.38 0.31 -13.79
CA PHE A 489 -14.36 -0.67 -13.33
C PHE A 489 -14.93 -1.56 -14.44
N ASN A 490 -14.36 -1.57 -15.64
CA ASN A 490 -14.85 -2.34 -16.80
C ASN A 490 -16.33 -2.08 -17.11
N LEU A 491 -16.82 -0.85 -16.93
CA LEU A 491 -18.20 -0.49 -17.14
C LEU A 491 -18.52 -0.49 -18.64
N HIS A 492 -19.24 -1.48 -19.14
CA HIS A 492 -19.76 -1.51 -20.51
C HIS A 492 -20.93 -0.54 -20.64
N GLY A 493 -20.97 0.19 -21.76
CA GLY A 493 -21.80 1.33 -22.16
C GLY A 493 -23.18 1.52 -21.52
N ALA A 494 -23.66 2.74 -21.50
CA ALA A 494 -25.00 3.12 -21.03
C ALA A 494 -26.09 2.21 -21.63
N GLY A 495 -26.59 1.26 -20.84
CA GLY A 495 -27.66 0.36 -21.31
C GLY A 495 -27.95 -0.86 -20.46
N THR A 496 -27.06 -1.28 -19.60
CA THR A 496 -27.34 -2.40 -18.70
C THR A 496 -27.80 -1.89 -17.33
N LYS A 497 -29.11 -1.84 -17.14
CA LYS A 497 -29.71 -1.86 -15.81
C LYS A 497 -29.36 -3.21 -15.18
N TRP A 498 -28.66 -3.19 -14.09
CA TRP A 498 -28.48 -4.33 -13.19
C TRP A 498 -29.61 -4.37 -12.14
#